data_d037dae159d4945aec9c4ef308481950
#
_entry.id   d037dae159d4945aec9c4ef308481950
#
_cell.length_a   1.000
_cell.length_b   1.000
_cell.length_c   1.000
_cell.angle_alpha   90.00
_cell.angle_beta   90.00
_cell.angle_gamma   90.00
#
_symmetry.space_group_name_H-M   'P 1'
#
loop_
_entity.id
_entity.type
_entity.pdbx_description
1 polymer ?
#
loop_
_entity_poly.entity_id
_entity_poly.type
_entity_poly.pdbx_seq_one_letter_code
_entity_poly.pdbx_strand_id
1 'polypeptide(L)'
;MTVAEVIERFDLPQILRHNARFDYEKLLWLQGEYARELGDDRFYELAVHAFAKAAVNTNSFPLHYVKAALDTCKGKFKMFSELPAYAGFYFTDKIEYNAEAAKKDFAPENKPRLQKLRDAFAAAPKFDAATLEAALKETAKALGVKAGVLVHPCRLAVTGNTAGPSLYHLLEVLGKEKVMVRIERALTNF
;
A
#
# COMPACT_ATOMS: atom_id res chain seq x y z
N MET A 1 3.65 25.95 -9.33
CA MET A 1 3.65 27.27 -10.02
C MET A 1 2.25 27.55 -10.50
N THR A 2 1.66 28.66 -10.09
CA THR A 2 0.31 29.08 -10.49
C THR A 2 0.32 29.70 -11.90
N VAL A 3 -0.87 29.82 -12.51
CA VAL A 3 -0.99 30.50 -13.82
C VAL A 3 -0.47 31.95 -13.77
N ALA A 4 -0.73 32.65 -12.67
CA ALA A 4 -0.23 34.02 -12.47
C ALA A 4 1.31 34.09 -12.46
N GLU A 5 1.97 33.18 -11.74
CA GLU A 5 3.44 33.06 -11.75
C GLU A 5 4.01 32.68 -13.12
N VAL A 6 3.27 31.88 -13.91
CA VAL A 6 3.67 31.56 -15.29
C VAL A 6 3.61 32.81 -16.16
N ILE A 7 2.52 33.59 -16.07
CA ILE A 7 2.35 34.84 -16.84
C ILE A 7 3.47 35.86 -16.50
N GLU A 8 3.76 36.01 -15.19
CA GLU A 8 4.79 36.92 -14.70
C GLU A 8 6.20 36.56 -15.20
N ARG A 9 6.50 35.25 -15.29
CA ARG A 9 7.82 34.75 -15.70
C ARG A 9 7.95 34.47 -17.22
N PHE A 10 6.84 34.58 -17.95
CA PHE A 10 6.86 34.31 -19.39
C PHE A 10 7.60 35.39 -20.13
N ASP A 11 8.62 34.98 -20.89
CA ASP A 11 9.41 35.87 -21.72
C ASP A 11 9.66 35.26 -23.13
N LEU A 12 9.20 35.93 -24.17
CA LEU A 12 9.32 35.45 -25.56
C LEU A 12 10.76 35.14 -26.00
N PRO A 13 11.78 35.97 -25.69
CA PRO A 13 13.17 35.68 -26.01
C PRO A 13 13.71 34.38 -25.41
N GLN A 14 13.13 33.89 -24.32
CA GLN A 14 13.56 32.65 -23.68
C GLN A 14 12.93 31.37 -24.27
N ILE A 15 12.04 31.52 -25.26
CA ILE A 15 11.45 30.38 -25.95
C ILE A 15 12.48 29.71 -26.84
N LEU A 16 12.78 28.43 -26.51
CA LEU A 16 13.69 27.65 -27.34
C LEU A 16 13.03 27.30 -28.69
N ARG A 17 13.75 27.56 -29.79
CA ARG A 17 13.28 27.32 -31.17
C ARG A 17 13.46 25.85 -31.58
N HIS A 18 12.97 24.93 -30.80
CA HIS A 18 12.94 23.52 -31.18
C HIS A 18 11.56 22.92 -30.91
N ASN A 19 11.25 21.81 -31.56
CA ASN A 19 9.99 21.12 -31.35
C ASN A 19 9.89 20.65 -29.91
N ALA A 20 8.80 21.04 -29.25
CA ALA A 20 8.49 20.51 -27.92
C ALA A 20 8.16 19.03 -28.03
N ARG A 21 8.77 18.20 -27.17
CA ARG A 21 8.45 16.79 -27.03
C ARG A 21 7.67 16.60 -25.73
N PHE A 22 6.49 15.99 -25.86
CA PHE A 22 5.71 15.64 -24.68
C PHE A 22 6.40 14.49 -23.92
N ASP A 23 6.68 14.72 -22.63
CA ASP A 23 7.31 13.76 -21.74
C ASP A 23 6.23 13.19 -20.80
N TYR A 24 5.77 11.99 -21.11
CA TYR A 24 4.72 11.30 -20.34
C TYR A 24 5.20 10.92 -18.93
N GLU A 25 6.45 10.51 -18.77
CA GLU A 25 7.00 10.17 -17.45
C GLU A 25 7.08 11.39 -16.54
N LYS A 26 7.44 12.54 -17.09
CA LYS A 26 7.43 13.80 -16.36
C LYS A 26 6.02 14.21 -15.95
N LEU A 27 5.01 13.98 -16.79
CA LEU A 27 3.61 14.22 -16.44
C LEU A 27 3.17 13.32 -15.29
N LEU A 28 3.47 12.03 -15.34
CA LEU A 28 3.15 11.08 -14.28
C LEU A 28 3.83 11.44 -12.95
N TRP A 29 5.10 11.83 -13.02
CA TRP A 29 5.81 12.32 -11.85
C TRP A 29 5.14 13.56 -11.26
N LEU A 30 4.81 14.54 -12.11
CA LEU A 30 4.16 15.78 -11.68
C LEU A 30 2.78 15.51 -11.04
N GLN A 31 1.99 14.60 -11.60
CA GLN A 31 0.72 14.19 -11.01
C GLN A 31 0.90 13.58 -9.61
N GLY A 32 1.92 12.75 -9.42
CA GLY A 32 2.27 12.20 -8.12
C GLY A 32 2.63 13.27 -7.08
N GLU A 33 3.40 14.30 -7.49
CA GLU A 33 3.74 15.43 -6.63
C GLU A 33 2.48 16.24 -6.23
N TYR A 34 1.62 16.57 -7.19
CA TYR A 34 0.36 17.24 -6.89
C TYR A 34 -0.56 16.41 -5.97
N ALA A 35 -0.64 15.11 -6.21
CA ALA A 35 -1.45 14.22 -5.35
C ALA A 35 -0.93 14.19 -3.91
N ARG A 36 0.40 14.28 -3.72
CA ARG A 36 1.03 14.33 -2.39
C ARG A 36 0.77 15.64 -1.67
N GLU A 37 0.70 16.75 -2.39
CA GLU A 37 0.50 18.10 -1.84
C GLU A 37 -0.98 18.45 -1.60
N LEU A 38 -1.92 17.61 -2.07
CA LEU A 38 -3.34 17.84 -1.84
C LEU A 38 -3.67 17.89 -0.35
N GLY A 39 -4.51 18.84 0.05
CA GLY A 39 -5.16 18.83 1.35
C GLY A 39 -6.01 17.58 1.53
N ASP A 40 -6.15 17.13 2.77
CA ASP A 40 -6.75 15.83 3.09
C ASP A 40 -8.17 15.66 2.51
N ASP A 41 -9.03 16.65 2.65
CA ASP A 41 -10.43 16.56 2.16
C ASP A 41 -10.49 16.31 0.65
N ARG A 42 -9.67 17.04 -0.12
CA ARG A 42 -9.63 16.85 -1.58
C ARG A 42 -8.98 15.55 -1.97
N PHE A 43 -7.96 15.12 -1.25
CA PHE A 43 -7.33 13.82 -1.44
C PHE A 43 -8.34 12.69 -1.24
N TYR A 44 -9.10 12.70 -0.13
CA TYR A 44 -10.10 11.68 0.16
C TYR A 44 -11.23 11.66 -0.87
N GLU A 45 -11.73 12.81 -1.28
CA GLU A 45 -12.76 12.92 -2.32
C GLU A 45 -12.32 12.21 -3.61
N LEU A 46 -11.12 12.53 -4.10
CA LEU A 46 -10.58 11.95 -5.33
C LEU A 46 -10.28 10.44 -5.18
N ALA A 47 -9.77 10.03 -4.03
CA ALA A 47 -9.51 8.63 -3.73
C ALA A 47 -10.80 7.80 -3.70
N VAL A 48 -11.81 8.24 -2.95
CA VAL A 48 -13.12 7.56 -2.88
C VAL A 48 -13.78 7.49 -4.27
N HIS A 49 -13.67 8.56 -5.07
CA HIS A 49 -14.16 8.55 -6.44
C HIS A 49 -13.44 7.52 -7.32
N ALA A 50 -12.12 7.38 -7.17
CA ALA A 50 -11.35 6.35 -7.88
C ALA A 50 -11.78 4.93 -7.51
N PHE A 51 -12.02 4.67 -6.21
CA PHE A 51 -12.55 3.38 -5.74
C PHE A 51 -13.95 3.10 -6.28
N ALA A 52 -14.84 4.09 -6.26
CA ALA A 52 -16.18 3.96 -6.81
C ALA A 52 -16.17 3.61 -8.31
N LYS A 53 -15.29 4.25 -9.10
CA LYS A 53 -15.09 3.91 -10.53
C LYS A 53 -14.63 2.47 -10.75
N ALA A 54 -13.89 1.90 -9.82
CA ALA A 54 -13.43 0.52 -9.87
C ALA A 54 -14.41 -0.46 -9.19
N ALA A 55 -15.63 -0.02 -8.90
CA ALA A 55 -16.66 -0.80 -8.21
C ALA A 55 -16.25 -1.32 -6.81
N VAL A 56 -15.30 -0.66 -6.15
CA VAL A 56 -14.92 -0.95 -4.77
C VAL A 56 -15.74 -0.06 -3.83
N ASN A 57 -16.58 -0.70 -3.01
CA ASN A 57 -17.46 0.01 -2.09
C ASN A 57 -16.73 0.38 -0.79
N THR A 58 -16.33 1.63 -0.64
CA THR A 58 -15.72 2.16 0.59
C THR A 58 -16.75 2.60 1.62
N ASN A 59 -18.01 2.82 1.21
CA ASN A 59 -19.07 3.33 2.09
C ASN A 59 -19.54 2.30 3.14
N SER A 60 -19.22 1.02 2.95
CA SER A 60 -19.52 -0.04 3.93
C SER A 60 -18.57 -0.02 5.14
N PHE A 61 -17.58 0.86 5.14
CA PHE A 61 -16.57 0.95 6.20
C PHE A 61 -16.68 2.27 6.95
N PRO A 62 -16.35 2.30 8.26
CA PRO A 62 -16.32 3.52 9.03
C PRO A 62 -15.36 4.56 8.43
N LEU A 63 -15.75 5.83 8.43
CA LEU A 63 -14.97 6.92 7.81
C LEU A 63 -13.52 6.98 8.33
N HIS A 64 -13.32 6.79 9.64
CA HIS A 64 -11.98 6.80 10.23
C HIS A 64 -11.09 5.67 9.69
N TYR A 65 -11.67 4.49 9.42
CA TYR A 65 -10.94 3.37 8.81
C TYR A 65 -10.56 3.68 7.36
N VAL A 66 -11.50 4.23 6.57
CA VAL A 66 -11.24 4.63 5.18
C VAL A 66 -10.12 5.66 5.13
N LYS A 67 -10.17 6.69 5.99
CA LYS A 67 -9.11 7.71 6.09
C LYS A 67 -7.77 7.08 6.44
N ALA A 68 -7.69 6.28 7.49
CA ALA A 68 -6.45 5.61 7.90
C ALA A 68 -5.87 4.72 6.79
N ALA A 69 -6.71 3.98 6.06
CA ALA A 69 -6.28 3.16 4.92
C ALA A 69 -5.68 4.02 3.80
N LEU A 70 -6.34 5.12 3.44
CA LEU A 70 -5.89 6.03 2.39
C LEU A 70 -4.63 6.80 2.78
N ASP A 71 -4.47 7.18 4.06
CA ASP A 71 -3.26 7.84 4.57
C ASP A 71 -2.00 6.98 4.39
N THR A 72 -2.13 5.65 4.51
CA THR A 72 -1.00 4.75 4.23
C THR A 72 -0.52 4.82 2.79
N CYS A 73 -1.37 5.28 1.86
CA CYS A 73 -1.12 5.32 0.42
C CYS A 73 -0.66 6.70 -0.08
N LYS A 74 -0.92 7.79 0.68
CA LYS A 74 -0.62 9.15 0.27
C LYS A 74 0.86 9.31 -0.11
N GLY A 75 1.12 9.84 -1.30
CA GLY A 75 2.48 10.03 -1.84
C GLY A 75 3.16 8.76 -2.38
N LYS A 76 2.44 7.64 -2.53
CA LYS A 76 3.01 6.35 -2.99
C LYS A 76 2.44 5.85 -4.32
N PHE A 77 1.66 6.65 -4.99
CA PHE A 77 1.10 6.38 -6.32
C PHE A 77 1.25 7.63 -7.20
N LYS A 78 1.13 7.46 -8.50
CA LYS A 78 1.23 8.57 -9.47
C LYS A 78 -0.14 9.04 -9.94
N MET A 79 -1.11 8.13 -10.07
CA MET A 79 -2.47 8.44 -10.50
C MET A 79 -3.50 7.84 -9.55
N PHE A 80 -4.57 8.58 -9.26
CA PHE A 80 -5.68 8.09 -8.42
C PHE A 80 -6.32 6.80 -8.96
N SER A 81 -6.29 6.57 -10.28
CA SER A 81 -6.76 5.34 -10.90
C SER A 81 -5.97 4.08 -10.50
N GLU A 82 -4.78 4.23 -9.95
CA GLU A 82 -3.96 3.11 -9.45
C GLU A 82 -4.38 2.67 -8.03
N LEU A 83 -5.05 3.54 -7.27
CA LEU A 83 -5.42 3.28 -5.87
C LEU A 83 -6.24 2.01 -5.66
N PRO A 84 -7.25 1.68 -6.49
CA PRO A 84 -8.02 0.45 -6.29
C PRO A 84 -7.18 -0.82 -6.37
N ALA A 85 -6.21 -0.88 -7.28
CA ALA A 85 -5.29 -2.02 -7.37
C ALA A 85 -4.26 -2.00 -6.23
N TYR A 86 -3.81 -0.81 -5.82
CA TYR A 86 -2.78 -0.63 -4.79
C TYR A 86 -3.29 -0.86 -3.36
N ALA A 87 -4.54 -0.47 -3.08
CA ALA A 87 -5.10 -0.41 -1.73
C ALA A 87 -6.50 -1.06 -1.59
N GLY A 88 -7.02 -1.68 -2.65
CA GLY A 88 -8.34 -2.32 -2.61
C GLY A 88 -8.46 -3.43 -1.58
N PHE A 89 -7.35 -4.05 -1.20
CA PHE A 89 -7.30 -5.10 -0.17
C PHE A 89 -7.82 -4.62 1.21
N TYR A 90 -7.84 -3.33 1.50
CA TYR A 90 -8.44 -2.80 2.74
C TYR A 90 -9.96 -2.99 2.78
N PHE A 91 -10.60 -2.96 1.61
CA PHE A 91 -12.05 -2.90 1.44
C PHE A 91 -12.67 -4.19 0.92
N THR A 92 -11.96 -5.30 1.02
CA THR A 92 -12.46 -6.62 0.64
C THR A 92 -11.99 -7.69 1.61
N ASP A 93 -12.80 -8.73 1.79
CA ASP A 93 -12.40 -9.93 2.53
C ASP A 93 -11.87 -11.02 1.58
N LYS A 94 -12.13 -10.87 0.27
CA LYS A 94 -11.62 -11.79 -0.76
C LYS A 94 -10.29 -11.27 -1.28
N ILE A 95 -9.21 -11.98 -0.94
CA ILE A 95 -7.86 -11.68 -1.44
C ILE A 95 -7.55 -12.61 -2.61
N GLU A 96 -7.18 -12.01 -3.73
CA GLU A 96 -6.63 -12.70 -4.89
C GLU A 96 -5.10 -12.59 -4.84
N TYR A 97 -4.42 -13.72 -4.88
CA TYR A 97 -2.97 -13.76 -4.76
C TYR A 97 -2.28 -13.65 -6.12
N ASN A 98 -1.23 -12.84 -6.18
CA ASN A 98 -0.32 -12.87 -7.33
C ASN A 98 0.28 -14.27 -7.47
N ALA A 99 0.00 -14.96 -8.58
CA ALA A 99 0.32 -16.37 -8.76
C ALA A 99 1.83 -16.66 -8.74
N GLU A 100 2.65 -15.79 -9.33
CA GLU A 100 4.10 -15.97 -9.35
C GLU A 100 4.71 -15.73 -7.96
N ALA A 101 4.23 -14.70 -7.26
CA ALA A 101 4.66 -14.46 -5.88
C ALA A 101 4.21 -15.58 -4.94
N ALA A 102 3.01 -16.13 -5.12
CA ALA A 102 2.51 -17.23 -4.29
C ALA A 102 3.38 -18.48 -4.38
N LYS A 103 3.85 -18.85 -5.59
CA LYS A 103 4.78 -19.98 -5.77
C LYS A 103 6.08 -19.80 -4.97
N LYS A 104 6.59 -18.57 -4.88
CA LYS A 104 7.84 -18.24 -4.20
C LYS A 104 7.63 -18.04 -2.70
N ASP A 105 6.70 -17.18 -2.34
CA ASP A 105 6.57 -16.67 -0.98
C ASP A 105 5.80 -17.65 -0.06
N PHE A 106 4.93 -18.51 -0.63
CA PHE A 106 4.27 -19.59 0.08
C PHE A 106 4.90 -20.97 -0.14
N ALA A 107 6.16 -21.01 -0.60
CA ALA A 107 6.92 -22.24 -0.70
C ALA A 107 6.96 -22.98 0.66
N PRO A 108 7.04 -24.33 0.68
CA PRO A 108 6.96 -25.14 1.91
C PRO A 108 7.87 -24.69 3.03
N GLU A 109 9.08 -24.21 2.72
CA GLU A 109 10.04 -23.69 3.70
C GLU A 109 9.60 -22.37 4.36
N ASN A 110 8.70 -21.61 3.74
CA ASN A 110 8.20 -20.35 4.28
C ASN A 110 6.96 -20.52 5.19
N LYS A 111 6.23 -21.63 5.06
CA LYS A 111 5.06 -21.90 5.91
C LYS A 111 5.38 -21.87 7.41
N PRO A 112 6.37 -22.63 7.92
CA PRO A 112 6.68 -22.60 9.36
C PRO A 112 7.18 -21.24 9.81
N ARG A 113 7.83 -20.49 8.93
CA ARG A 113 8.29 -19.12 9.21
C ARG A 113 7.10 -18.17 9.36
N LEU A 114 6.16 -18.22 8.43
CA LEU A 114 4.94 -17.40 8.46
C LEU A 114 4.05 -17.78 9.66
N GLN A 115 4.00 -19.05 10.02
CA GLN A 115 3.28 -19.51 11.23
C GLN A 115 3.89 -18.93 12.51
N LYS A 116 5.21 -18.97 12.67
CA LYS A 116 5.88 -18.36 13.81
C LYS A 116 5.65 -16.84 13.87
N LEU A 117 5.64 -16.17 12.72
CA LEU A 117 5.34 -14.73 12.66
C LEU A 117 3.90 -14.46 13.07
N ARG A 118 2.92 -15.27 12.60
CA ARG A 118 1.52 -15.19 13.04
C ARG A 118 1.40 -15.31 14.56
N ASP A 119 2.08 -16.29 15.14
CA ASP A 119 2.03 -16.54 16.59
C ASP A 119 2.64 -15.36 17.37
N ALA A 120 3.75 -14.78 16.87
CA ALA A 120 4.35 -13.58 17.45
C ALA A 120 3.40 -12.36 17.38
N PHE A 121 2.70 -12.17 16.27
CA PHE A 121 1.70 -11.12 16.13
C PHE A 121 0.48 -11.36 17.03
N ALA A 122 0.06 -12.63 17.18
CA ALA A 122 -1.04 -12.98 18.07
C ALA A 122 -0.70 -12.69 19.55
N ALA A 123 0.55 -12.91 19.96
CA ALA A 123 1.05 -12.65 21.30
C ALA A 123 1.40 -11.18 21.56
N ALA A 124 1.41 -10.33 20.52
CA ALA A 124 1.79 -8.92 20.66
C ALA A 124 0.86 -8.17 21.64
N PRO A 125 1.40 -7.40 22.61
CA PRO A 125 0.62 -6.71 23.63
C PRO A 125 -0.23 -5.57 23.05
N LYS A 126 0.24 -4.98 21.93
CA LYS A 126 -0.47 -3.98 21.14
C LYS A 126 -0.35 -4.32 19.67
N PHE A 127 -1.35 -3.93 18.89
CA PHE A 127 -1.35 -4.17 17.45
C PHE A 127 -1.11 -2.87 16.69
N ASP A 128 0.01 -2.22 16.98
CA ASP A 128 0.50 -0.98 16.35
C ASP A 128 1.76 -1.26 15.50
N ALA A 129 2.07 -0.35 14.58
CA ALA A 129 3.15 -0.51 13.61
C ALA A 129 4.50 -0.78 14.28
N ALA A 130 4.82 -0.08 15.37
CA ALA A 130 6.11 -0.23 16.06
C ALA A 130 6.24 -1.59 16.74
N THR A 131 5.18 -2.05 17.43
CA THR A 131 5.16 -3.36 18.09
C THR A 131 5.25 -4.50 17.06
N LEU A 132 4.53 -4.39 15.94
CA LEU A 132 4.55 -5.39 14.87
C LEU A 132 5.90 -5.44 14.16
N GLU A 133 6.55 -4.29 13.96
CA GLU A 133 7.91 -4.23 13.41
C GLU A 133 8.92 -4.93 14.33
N ALA A 134 8.85 -4.66 15.63
CA ALA A 134 9.72 -5.30 16.62
C ALA A 134 9.50 -6.82 16.64
N ALA A 135 8.24 -7.27 16.70
CA ALA A 135 7.88 -8.68 16.69
C ALA A 135 8.40 -9.42 15.45
N LEU A 136 8.27 -8.82 14.25
CA LEU A 136 8.81 -9.39 13.01
C LEU A 136 10.35 -9.48 13.04
N LYS A 137 11.03 -8.43 13.47
CA LYS A 137 12.49 -8.41 13.56
C LYS A 137 13.01 -9.44 14.55
N GLU A 138 12.37 -9.58 15.71
CA GLU A 138 12.73 -10.59 16.72
C GLU A 138 12.48 -12.01 16.20
N THR A 139 11.35 -12.24 15.54
CA THR A 139 11.05 -13.53 14.91
C THR A 139 12.09 -13.88 13.84
N ALA A 140 12.47 -12.92 12.99
CA ALA A 140 13.49 -13.13 11.97
C ALA A 140 14.85 -13.48 12.60
N LYS A 141 15.23 -12.77 13.67
CA LYS A 141 16.46 -13.04 14.44
C LYS A 141 16.43 -14.44 15.05
N ALA A 142 15.34 -14.84 15.69
CA ALA A 142 15.17 -16.16 16.28
C ALA A 142 15.22 -17.30 15.24
N LEU A 143 14.80 -17.02 14.01
CA LEU A 143 14.88 -17.96 12.88
C LEU A 143 16.22 -17.93 12.14
N GLY A 144 17.13 -17.02 12.46
CA GLY A 144 18.41 -16.86 11.77
C GLY A 144 18.27 -16.38 10.32
N VAL A 145 17.20 -15.63 9.99
CA VAL A 145 16.92 -15.16 8.64
C VAL A 145 16.86 -13.63 8.58
N LYS A 146 17.00 -13.08 7.36
CA LYS A 146 16.77 -11.64 7.13
C LYS A 146 15.29 -11.32 7.26
N ALA A 147 14.94 -10.13 7.78
CA ALA A 147 13.55 -9.68 7.94
C ALA A 147 12.72 -9.77 6.64
N GLY A 148 13.32 -9.49 5.47
CA GLY A 148 12.66 -9.61 4.17
C GLY A 148 12.06 -10.98 3.89
N VAL A 149 12.64 -12.06 4.43
CA VAL A 149 12.12 -13.44 4.29
C VAL A 149 10.75 -13.60 4.96
N LEU A 150 10.43 -12.79 5.96
CA LEU A 150 9.11 -12.76 6.61
C LEU A 150 8.21 -11.65 6.05
N VAL A 151 8.79 -10.52 5.66
CA VAL A 151 8.03 -9.37 5.12
C VAL A 151 7.27 -9.73 3.86
N HIS A 152 7.91 -10.41 2.89
CA HIS A 152 7.28 -10.73 1.60
C HIS A 152 6.12 -11.71 1.74
N PRO A 153 6.26 -12.88 2.38
CA PRO A 153 5.13 -13.80 2.58
C PRO A 153 4.01 -13.16 3.42
N CYS A 154 4.34 -12.38 4.45
CA CYS A 154 3.36 -11.69 5.26
C CYS A 154 2.56 -10.68 4.43
N ARG A 155 3.24 -9.83 3.65
CA ARG A 155 2.59 -8.87 2.76
C ARG A 155 1.66 -9.58 1.78
N LEU A 156 2.16 -10.60 1.10
CA LEU A 156 1.37 -11.37 0.14
C LEU A 156 0.14 -11.99 0.81
N ALA A 157 0.29 -12.57 1.99
CA ALA A 157 -0.82 -13.19 2.74
C ALA A 157 -1.94 -12.19 3.06
N VAL A 158 -1.60 -10.97 3.44
CA VAL A 158 -2.59 -9.99 3.90
C VAL A 158 -3.14 -9.08 2.80
N THR A 159 -2.42 -8.92 1.68
CA THR A 159 -2.81 -8.00 0.59
C THR A 159 -3.06 -8.68 -0.75
N GLY A 160 -2.52 -9.88 -0.99
CA GLY A 160 -2.48 -10.54 -2.29
C GLY A 160 -1.39 -10.01 -3.23
N ASN A 161 -0.69 -8.92 -2.86
CA ASN A 161 0.25 -8.19 -3.68
C ASN A 161 1.68 -8.22 -3.11
N THR A 162 2.67 -8.06 -3.99
CA THR A 162 4.09 -7.95 -3.60
C THR A 162 4.50 -6.53 -3.21
N ALA A 163 3.79 -5.53 -3.72
CA ALA A 163 3.99 -4.11 -3.45
C ALA A 163 2.78 -3.51 -2.76
N GLY A 164 2.97 -2.40 -2.05
CA GLY A 164 1.89 -1.73 -1.34
C GLY A 164 2.42 -0.73 -0.30
N PRO A 165 1.55 -0.21 0.56
CA PRO A 165 1.92 0.65 1.69
C PRO A 165 2.95 0.00 2.62
N SER A 166 3.50 0.78 3.58
CA SER A 166 4.38 0.23 4.64
C SER A 166 3.70 -0.96 5.32
N LEU A 167 4.39 -2.12 5.39
CA LEU A 167 3.80 -3.35 5.92
C LEU A 167 3.20 -3.13 7.31
N TYR A 168 3.95 -2.54 8.21
CA TYR A 168 3.51 -2.41 9.61
C TYR A 168 2.31 -1.49 9.77
N HIS A 169 2.27 -0.37 9.04
CA HIS A 169 1.13 0.53 9.06
C HIS A 169 -0.12 -0.10 8.42
N LEU A 170 0.05 -0.86 7.33
CA LEU A 170 -1.11 -1.55 6.75
C LEU A 170 -1.65 -2.65 7.68
N LEU A 171 -0.80 -3.36 8.42
CA LEU A 171 -1.23 -4.35 9.41
C LEU A 171 -2.00 -3.69 10.56
N GLU A 172 -1.48 -2.56 11.06
CA GLU A 172 -2.15 -1.77 12.11
C GLU A 172 -3.56 -1.34 11.66
N VAL A 173 -3.70 -0.78 10.46
CA VAL A 173 -4.99 -0.34 9.91
C VAL A 173 -5.94 -1.51 9.67
N LEU A 174 -5.46 -2.64 9.14
CA LEU A 174 -6.28 -3.85 8.94
C LEU A 174 -6.82 -4.39 10.26
N GLY A 175 -6.05 -4.23 11.33
CA GLY A 175 -6.35 -4.75 12.65
C GLY A 175 -6.05 -6.24 12.83
N LYS A 176 -5.89 -6.63 14.09
CA LYS A 176 -5.43 -7.98 14.48
C LYS A 176 -6.29 -9.09 13.88
N GLU A 177 -7.59 -8.96 13.99
CA GLU A 177 -8.53 -10.01 13.56
C GLU A 177 -8.40 -10.33 12.06
N LYS A 178 -8.48 -9.29 11.19
CA LYS A 178 -8.35 -9.48 9.74
C LYS A 178 -6.98 -10.02 9.35
N VAL A 179 -5.92 -9.54 9.99
CA VAL A 179 -4.55 -10.00 9.72
C VAL A 179 -4.42 -11.48 10.06
N MET A 180 -4.89 -11.92 11.23
CA MET A 180 -4.84 -13.33 11.63
C MET A 180 -5.61 -14.22 10.66
N VAL A 181 -6.84 -13.85 10.31
CA VAL A 181 -7.66 -14.61 9.35
C VAL A 181 -6.99 -14.73 7.99
N ARG A 182 -6.38 -13.67 7.50
CA ARG A 182 -5.71 -13.70 6.18
C ARG A 182 -4.44 -14.53 6.17
N ILE A 183 -3.62 -14.44 7.21
CA ILE A 183 -2.42 -15.28 7.33
C ILE A 183 -2.82 -16.74 7.44
N GLU A 184 -3.83 -17.07 8.26
CA GLU A 184 -4.32 -18.44 8.41
C GLU A 184 -4.85 -19.00 7.07
N ARG A 185 -5.60 -18.20 6.34
CA ARG A 185 -6.07 -18.58 4.99
C ARG A 185 -4.91 -18.89 4.05
N ALA A 186 -3.85 -18.08 4.06
CA ALA A 186 -2.67 -18.34 3.24
C ALA A 186 -1.96 -19.64 3.66
N LEU A 187 -1.81 -19.89 4.95
CA LEU A 187 -1.21 -21.12 5.48
C LEU A 187 -2.00 -22.39 5.13
N THR A 188 -3.32 -22.28 5.00
CA THR A 188 -4.22 -23.40 4.70
C THR A 188 -4.29 -23.69 3.20
N ASN A 189 -4.26 -22.65 2.35
CA ASN A 189 -4.47 -22.80 0.91
C ASN A 189 -3.19 -23.15 0.13
N PHE A 190 -2.04 -22.95 0.69
CA PHE A 190 -0.72 -23.18 0.11
C PHE A 190 0.14 -24.04 1.04
#